data_fa21d9855687932114d323c25b2a6a6f
#
_entry.id   fa21d9855687932114d323c25b2a6a6f
#
_cell.length_a   1.000
_cell.length_b   1.000
_cell.length_c   1.000
_cell.angle_alpha   90.00
_cell.angle_beta   90.00
_cell.angle_gamma   90.00
#
_symmetry.space_group_name_H-M   'P 1'
#
loop_
_entity.id
_entity.type
_entity.pdbx_description
1 polymer ?
#
loop_
_entity_poly.entity_id
_entity_poly.type
_entity_poly.pdbx_seq_one_letter_code
_entity_poly.pdbx_strand_id
1 'polypeptide(L)'
;TALGLALQDATTAFNLLLLLGAGTGLIFILRWFWWRINAMTEIVAMVSSLVIAGFMTFSPLDLEGWQKTVIGALLTTVVWIVAAFFTPPTTDSKLFDFYKRIRPAGPGWEVVRRRAADQGVALPQGKGQLPLEISCMLIGCLTVYSALFSTGYWIYGKTGTALIFTVLTALGGLFLFSVWNKLKTDEAS
;
A
#
# COMPACT_ATOMS: atom_id res chain seq x y z
N THR A 1 -31.79 -8.67 -0.89
CA THR A 1 -30.71 -9.63 -0.68
C THR A 1 -30.43 -9.77 0.82
N ALA A 2 -30.07 -10.98 1.32
CA ALA A 2 -29.84 -11.25 2.75
C ALA A 2 -28.80 -10.30 3.37
N LEU A 3 -27.78 -9.90 2.60
CA LEU A 3 -26.77 -8.96 3.04
C LEU A 3 -27.34 -7.55 3.30
N GLY A 4 -28.27 -7.08 2.46
CA GLY A 4 -28.91 -5.77 2.64
C GLY A 4 -29.83 -5.70 3.87
N LEU A 5 -30.35 -6.85 4.33
CA LEU A 5 -31.15 -6.95 5.55
C LEU A 5 -30.24 -7.00 6.81
N ALA A 6 -29.01 -7.50 6.68
CA ALA A 6 -28.04 -7.55 7.77
C ALA A 6 -27.32 -6.20 8.00
N LEU A 7 -27.23 -5.35 6.97
CA LEU A 7 -26.64 -4.02 7.04
C LEU A 7 -27.75 -3.00 7.31
N GLN A 8 -28.05 -2.77 8.59
CA GLN A 8 -29.18 -1.91 9.00
C GLN A 8 -28.94 -0.42 8.80
N ASP A 9 -27.69 0.00 8.58
CA ASP A 9 -27.35 1.38 8.27
C ASP A 9 -26.12 1.53 7.36
N ALA A 10 -25.99 2.72 6.73
CA ALA A 10 -24.87 3.05 5.85
C ALA A 10 -23.51 3.06 6.58
N THR A 11 -23.49 3.33 7.87
CA THR A 11 -22.27 3.37 8.70
C THR A 11 -21.67 1.98 8.84
N THR A 12 -22.49 0.97 9.08
CA THR A 12 -22.06 -0.44 9.16
C THR A 12 -21.48 -0.91 7.84
N ALA A 13 -22.13 -0.58 6.71
CA ALA A 13 -21.63 -0.90 5.37
C ALA A 13 -20.28 -0.22 5.09
N PHE A 14 -20.15 1.05 5.44
CA PHE A 14 -18.91 1.81 5.28
C PHE A 14 -17.76 1.24 6.13
N ASN A 15 -18.01 0.94 7.40
CA ASN A 15 -17.02 0.34 8.29
C ASN A 15 -16.57 -1.05 7.79
N LEU A 16 -17.44 -1.85 7.24
CA LEU A 16 -17.10 -3.13 6.62
C LEU A 16 -16.19 -2.94 5.40
N LEU A 17 -16.50 -1.99 4.54
CA LEU A 17 -15.64 -1.66 3.39
C LEU A 17 -14.26 -1.15 3.81
N LEU A 18 -14.19 -0.29 4.84
CA LEU A 18 -12.92 0.18 5.40
C LEU A 18 -12.09 -0.99 5.93
N LEU A 19 -12.71 -1.90 6.67
CA LEU A 19 -12.04 -3.05 7.26
C LEU A 19 -11.49 -4.01 6.19
N LEU A 20 -12.26 -4.25 5.12
CA LEU A 20 -11.82 -5.03 3.97
C LEU A 20 -10.60 -4.38 3.28
N GLY A 21 -10.67 -3.07 3.03
CA GLY A 21 -9.59 -2.32 2.39
C GLY A 21 -8.33 -2.25 3.24
N ALA A 22 -8.46 -2.03 4.55
CA ALA A 22 -7.34 -1.96 5.47
C ALA A 22 -6.55 -3.28 5.55
N GLY A 23 -7.24 -4.42 5.52
CA GLY A 23 -6.61 -5.73 5.58
C GLY A 23 -5.79 -6.09 4.33
N THR A 24 -6.24 -5.66 3.15
CA THR A 24 -5.61 -5.99 1.87
C THR A 24 -4.67 -4.91 1.33
N GLY A 25 -4.78 -3.66 1.81
CA GLY A 25 -4.02 -2.54 1.27
C GLY A 25 -2.51 -2.73 1.34
N LEU A 26 -2.02 -3.28 2.44
CA LEU A 26 -0.58 -3.47 2.66
C LEU A 26 0.05 -4.48 1.69
N ILE A 27 -0.65 -5.55 1.33
CA ILE A 27 -0.10 -6.57 0.41
C ILE A 27 0.11 -6.01 -0.99
N PHE A 28 -0.76 -5.10 -1.47
CA PHE A 28 -0.61 -4.46 -2.77
C PHE A 28 0.61 -3.55 -2.85
N ILE A 29 0.98 -2.93 -1.73
CA ILE A 29 2.21 -2.13 -1.64
C ILE A 29 3.43 -3.05 -1.56
N LEU A 30 3.40 -4.04 -0.68
CA LEU A 30 4.54 -4.91 -0.42
C LEU A 30 4.89 -5.83 -1.59
N ARG A 31 3.96 -6.15 -2.50
CA ARG A 31 4.27 -6.93 -3.71
C ARG A 31 5.34 -6.27 -4.59
N TRP A 32 5.51 -4.96 -4.52
CA TRP A 32 6.54 -4.24 -5.26
C TRP A 32 7.93 -4.37 -4.61
N PHE A 33 7.97 -4.61 -3.30
CA PHE A 33 9.20 -4.66 -2.51
C PHE A 33 9.61 -6.07 -2.09
N TRP A 34 8.72 -7.05 -2.19
CA TRP A 34 8.99 -8.42 -1.73
C TRP A 34 8.57 -9.47 -2.77
N TRP A 35 9.55 -10.15 -3.34
CA TRP A 35 9.40 -11.15 -4.40
C TRP A 35 8.52 -12.35 -4.04
N ARG A 36 8.33 -12.64 -2.75
CA ARG A 36 7.59 -13.80 -2.26
C ARG A 36 6.08 -13.67 -2.38
N ILE A 37 5.59 -12.45 -2.50
CA ILE A 37 4.15 -12.21 -2.67
C ILE A 37 3.74 -12.65 -4.06
N ASN A 38 2.80 -13.62 -4.11
CA ASN A 38 2.26 -14.20 -5.33
C ASN A 38 0.73 -14.08 -5.36
N ALA A 39 0.12 -14.46 -6.49
CA ALA A 39 -1.34 -14.37 -6.67
C ALA A 39 -2.11 -15.18 -5.61
N MET A 40 -1.59 -16.33 -5.17
CA MET A 40 -2.24 -17.14 -4.12
C MET A 40 -2.23 -16.40 -2.77
N THR A 41 -1.13 -15.71 -2.44
CA THR A 41 -1.06 -14.88 -1.23
C THR A 41 -2.07 -13.74 -1.27
N GLU A 42 -2.27 -13.12 -2.44
CA GLU A 42 -3.27 -12.05 -2.63
C GLU A 42 -4.70 -12.61 -2.45
N ILE A 43 -5.01 -13.77 -3.02
CA ILE A 43 -6.31 -14.42 -2.83
C ILE A 43 -6.55 -14.76 -1.36
N VAL A 44 -5.55 -15.31 -0.67
CA VAL A 44 -5.67 -15.60 0.76
C VAL A 44 -5.90 -14.32 1.56
N ALA A 45 -5.21 -13.23 1.23
CA ALA A 45 -5.43 -11.94 1.88
C ALA A 45 -6.86 -11.42 1.68
N MET A 46 -7.39 -11.52 0.47
CA MET A 46 -8.76 -11.10 0.16
C MET A 46 -9.81 -11.94 0.90
N VAL A 47 -9.66 -13.26 0.87
CA VAL A 47 -10.59 -14.18 1.55
C VAL A 47 -10.52 -14.01 3.07
N SER A 48 -9.32 -13.97 3.64
CA SER A 48 -9.15 -13.78 5.08
C SER A 48 -9.63 -12.41 5.55
N SER A 49 -9.41 -11.36 4.77
CA SER A 49 -9.93 -10.02 5.06
C SER A 49 -11.46 -10.03 5.11
N LEU A 50 -12.12 -10.69 4.15
CA LEU A 50 -13.58 -10.82 4.13
C LEU A 50 -14.11 -11.56 5.36
N VAL A 51 -13.50 -12.70 5.72
CA VAL A 51 -13.88 -13.51 6.88
C VAL A 51 -13.68 -12.73 8.19
N ILE A 52 -12.51 -12.09 8.34
CA ILE A 52 -12.17 -11.30 9.53
C ILE A 52 -13.10 -10.09 9.64
N ALA A 53 -13.34 -9.39 8.54
CA ALA A 53 -14.25 -8.24 8.51
C ALA A 53 -15.68 -8.63 8.88
N GLY A 54 -16.20 -9.72 8.33
CA GLY A 54 -17.50 -10.27 8.70
C GLY A 54 -17.56 -10.62 10.18
N PHE A 55 -16.55 -11.35 10.68
CA PHE A 55 -16.48 -11.71 12.10
C PHE A 55 -16.45 -10.47 13.01
N MET A 56 -15.59 -9.48 12.72
CA MET A 56 -15.48 -8.25 13.52
C MET A 56 -16.74 -7.39 13.47
N THR A 57 -17.48 -7.42 12.36
CA THR A 57 -18.72 -6.63 12.19
C THR A 57 -19.89 -7.23 12.96
N PHE A 58 -20.04 -8.56 12.87
CA PHE A 58 -21.20 -9.26 13.43
C PHE A 58 -20.94 -9.88 14.82
N SER A 59 -19.70 -9.86 15.29
CA SER A 59 -19.36 -10.34 16.64
C SER A 59 -19.81 -9.35 17.72
N PRO A 60 -20.31 -9.84 18.87
CA PRO A 60 -20.71 -9.01 20.01
C PRO A 60 -19.51 -8.46 20.80
N LEU A 61 -18.36 -8.25 20.12
CA LEU A 61 -17.18 -7.66 20.75
C LEU A 61 -17.44 -6.17 21.01
N ASP A 62 -17.32 -5.78 22.27
CA ASP A 62 -17.47 -4.39 22.73
C ASP A 62 -16.20 -3.57 22.42
N LEU A 63 -15.92 -3.41 21.10
CA LEU A 63 -14.78 -2.69 20.57
C LEU A 63 -15.26 -1.49 19.77
N GLU A 64 -14.56 -0.36 19.91
CA GLU A 64 -14.80 0.82 19.08
C GLU A 64 -14.45 0.53 17.60
N GLY A 65 -15.09 1.24 16.66
CA GLY A 65 -14.93 1.04 15.24
C GLY A 65 -13.47 1.06 14.76
N TRP A 66 -12.67 2.00 15.28
CA TRP A 66 -11.25 2.09 14.93
C TRP A 66 -10.44 0.89 15.47
N GLN A 67 -10.76 0.37 16.67
CA GLN A 67 -10.11 -0.80 17.24
C GLN A 67 -10.38 -2.05 16.38
N LYS A 68 -11.63 -2.25 15.96
CA LYS A 68 -12.01 -3.33 15.03
C LYS A 68 -11.21 -3.25 13.74
N THR A 69 -11.03 -2.05 13.19
CA THR A 69 -10.28 -1.83 11.96
C THR A 69 -8.79 -2.15 12.14
N VAL A 70 -8.17 -1.66 13.19
CA VAL A 70 -6.74 -1.93 13.46
C VAL A 70 -6.48 -3.41 13.74
N ILE A 71 -7.27 -4.03 14.60
CA ILE A 71 -7.12 -5.45 14.94
C ILE A 71 -7.39 -6.32 13.70
N GLY A 72 -8.43 -6.01 12.94
CA GLY A 72 -8.74 -6.74 11.71
C GLY A 72 -7.64 -6.63 10.66
N ALA A 73 -7.08 -5.44 10.46
CA ALA A 73 -5.95 -5.23 9.56
C ALA A 73 -4.70 -6.00 10.01
N LEU A 74 -4.39 -5.99 11.31
CA LEU A 74 -3.26 -6.75 11.87
C LEU A 74 -3.45 -8.26 11.70
N LEU A 75 -4.63 -8.78 12.04
CA LEU A 75 -4.94 -10.20 11.88
C LEU A 75 -4.84 -10.64 10.41
N THR A 76 -5.42 -9.87 9.48
CA THR A 76 -5.31 -10.14 8.05
C THR A 76 -3.85 -10.11 7.60
N THR A 77 -3.07 -9.15 8.08
CA THR A 77 -1.64 -9.05 7.78
C THR A 77 -0.87 -10.29 8.23
N VAL A 78 -1.10 -10.76 9.44
CA VAL A 78 -0.47 -11.99 9.94
C VAL A 78 -0.86 -13.20 9.08
N VAL A 79 -2.14 -13.34 8.75
CA VAL A 79 -2.63 -14.47 7.94
C VAL A 79 -1.96 -14.51 6.57
N TRP A 80 -1.93 -13.41 5.82
CA TRP A 80 -1.32 -13.44 4.50
C TRP A 80 0.22 -13.52 4.53
N ILE A 81 0.89 -12.98 5.57
CA ILE A 81 2.34 -13.18 5.76
C ILE A 81 2.62 -14.68 5.94
N VAL A 82 1.87 -15.36 6.81
CA VAL A 82 1.98 -16.80 7.01
C VAL A 82 1.72 -17.52 5.67
N ALA A 83 0.65 -17.18 4.96
CA ALA A 83 0.35 -17.76 3.66
C ALA A 83 1.46 -17.54 2.63
N ALA A 84 2.15 -16.41 2.64
CA ALA A 84 3.28 -16.14 1.76
C ALA A 84 4.44 -17.13 1.95
N PHE A 85 4.61 -17.70 3.15
CA PHE A 85 5.63 -18.71 3.41
C PHE A 85 5.17 -20.13 3.06
N PHE A 86 3.88 -20.41 3.16
CA PHE A 86 3.31 -21.74 2.87
C PHE A 86 2.92 -21.93 1.39
N THR A 87 2.70 -20.84 0.65
CA THR A 87 2.39 -20.95 -0.78
C THR A 87 3.65 -21.18 -1.61
N PRO A 88 3.57 -21.99 -2.68
CA PRO A 88 4.69 -22.21 -3.57
C PRO A 88 5.12 -20.87 -4.22
N PRO A 89 6.43 -20.58 -4.24
CA PRO A 89 6.93 -19.35 -4.85
C PRO A 89 6.64 -19.31 -6.35
N THR A 90 6.56 -18.12 -6.91
CA THR A 90 6.47 -17.94 -8.35
C THR A 90 7.71 -18.51 -9.03
N THR A 91 7.54 -19.15 -10.20
CA THR A 91 8.62 -19.76 -10.98
C THR A 91 9.70 -18.72 -11.30
N ASP A 92 10.97 -19.12 -11.18
CA ASP A 92 12.12 -18.23 -11.39
C ASP A 92 12.10 -17.55 -12.78
N SER A 93 11.69 -18.25 -13.83
CA SER A 93 11.52 -17.69 -15.17
C SER A 93 10.60 -16.45 -15.18
N LYS A 94 9.42 -16.53 -14.52
CA LYS A 94 8.47 -15.41 -14.43
C LYS A 94 9.02 -14.28 -13.57
N LEU A 95 9.75 -14.59 -12.49
CA LEU A 95 10.40 -13.61 -11.65
C LEU A 95 11.50 -12.85 -12.40
N PHE A 96 12.29 -13.54 -13.22
CA PHE A 96 13.33 -12.91 -14.04
C PHE A 96 12.74 -12.02 -15.12
N ASP A 97 11.66 -12.46 -15.79
CA ASP A 97 10.97 -11.66 -16.79
C ASP A 97 10.35 -10.40 -16.20
N PHE A 98 9.73 -10.54 -15.03
CA PHE A 98 9.21 -9.40 -14.29
C PHE A 98 10.33 -8.43 -13.90
N TYR A 99 11.44 -8.96 -13.36
CA TYR A 99 12.59 -8.14 -12.96
C TYR A 99 13.21 -7.39 -14.14
N LYS A 100 13.35 -8.05 -15.31
CA LYS A 100 13.88 -7.42 -16.53
C LYS A 100 13.02 -6.24 -17.00
N ARG A 101 11.69 -6.37 -16.87
CA ARG A 101 10.76 -5.33 -17.33
C ARG A 101 10.66 -4.16 -16.36
N ILE A 102 10.57 -4.43 -15.07
CA ILE A 102 10.18 -3.43 -14.04
C ILE A 102 11.40 -2.93 -13.28
N ARG A 103 12.45 -3.76 -13.14
CA ARG A 103 13.67 -3.46 -12.35
C ARG A 103 13.34 -2.95 -10.95
N PRO A 104 12.54 -3.70 -10.17
CA PRO A 104 12.11 -3.24 -8.87
C PRO A 104 13.31 -2.99 -7.96
N ALA A 105 13.28 -1.87 -7.26
CA ALA A 105 14.31 -1.53 -6.29
C ALA A 105 14.04 -2.24 -4.95
N GLY A 106 15.10 -2.53 -4.21
CA GLY A 106 15.01 -2.96 -2.83
C GLY A 106 15.67 -4.28 -2.48
N PRO A 107 15.95 -4.45 -1.18
CA PRO A 107 16.63 -5.65 -0.68
C PRO A 107 15.78 -6.92 -0.83
N GLY A 108 14.46 -6.81 -0.88
CA GLY A 108 13.57 -7.94 -1.06
C GLY A 108 13.70 -8.66 -2.40
N TRP A 109 14.34 -8.05 -3.41
CA TRP A 109 14.61 -8.63 -4.73
C TRP A 109 16.03 -9.18 -4.88
N GLU A 110 16.87 -9.01 -3.88
CA GLU A 110 18.26 -9.49 -3.93
C GLU A 110 18.35 -11.01 -4.10
N VAL A 111 17.45 -11.75 -3.47
CA VAL A 111 17.37 -13.21 -3.60
C VAL A 111 17.13 -13.62 -5.06
N VAL A 112 16.28 -12.89 -5.78
CA VAL A 112 16.00 -13.16 -7.21
C VAL A 112 17.22 -12.85 -8.06
N ARG A 113 17.96 -11.78 -7.77
CA ARG A 113 19.20 -11.43 -8.47
C ARG A 113 20.29 -12.49 -8.27
N ARG A 114 20.46 -12.97 -7.04
CA ARG A 114 21.42 -14.05 -6.74
C ARG A 114 21.07 -15.34 -7.48
N ARG A 115 19.80 -15.77 -7.45
CA ARG A 115 19.36 -16.94 -8.19
C ARG A 115 19.57 -16.84 -9.70
N ALA A 116 19.34 -15.65 -10.26
CA ALA A 116 19.61 -15.42 -11.68
C ALA A 116 21.10 -15.52 -12.01
N ALA A 117 21.96 -14.94 -11.15
CA ALA A 117 23.40 -15.07 -11.32
C ALA A 117 23.87 -16.53 -11.24
N ASP A 118 23.35 -17.33 -10.31
CA ASP A 118 23.64 -18.76 -10.18
C ASP A 118 23.20 -19.56 -11.42
N GLN A 119 22.16 -19.11 -12.12
CA GLN A 119 21.66 -19.71 -13.36
C GLN A 119 22.28 -19.09 -14.62
N GLY A 120 23.27 -18.22 -14.49
CA GLY A 120 23.94 -17.56 -15.62
C GLY A 120 23.08 -16.53 -16.36
N VAL A 121 21.96 -16.08 -15.76
CA VAL A 121 21.07 -15.08 -16.34
C VAL A 121 21.49 -13.69 -15.88
N ALA A 122 21.96 -12.87 -16.82
CA ALA A 122 22.26 -11.47 -16.51
C ALA A 122 20.99 -10.67 -16.30
N LEU A 123 20.79 -10.15 -15.07
CA LEU A 123 19.74 -9.20 -14.78
C LEU A 123 20.32 -7.78 -14.71
N PRO A 124 19.62 -6.78 -15.25
CA PRO A 124 20.04 -5.38 -15.11
C PRO A 124 20.07 -4.98 -13.64
N GLN A 125 21.01 -4.12 -13.28
CA GLN A 125 21.03 -3.55 -11.93
C GLN A 125 19.76 -2.69 -11.71
N GLY A 126 19.13 -2.83 -10.56
CA GLY A 126 17.98 -2.00 -10.20
C GLY A 126 18.40 -0.54 -10.11
N LYS A 127 17.79 0.32 -10.92
CA LYS A 127 18.06 1.78 -10.92
C LYS A 127 17.39 2.52 -9.75
N GLY A 128 16.74 1.82 -8.81
CA GLY A 128 15.92 2.46 -7.80
C GLY A 128 16.72 3.17 -6.71
N GLN A 129 16.41 4.44 -6.49
CA GLN A 129 16.79 5.20 -5.31
C GLN A 129 15.66 5.06 -4.26
N LEU A 130 15.50 3.84 -3.70
CA LEU A 130 14.43 3.51 -2.74
C LEU A 130 14.18 4.58 -1.67
N PRO A 131 15.21 5.16 -1.00
CA PRO A 131 14.95 6.19 0.00
C PRO A 131 14.30 7.44 -0.59
N LEU A 132 14.67 7.82 -1.81
CA LEU A 132 14.07 8.96 -2.51
C LEU A 132 12.64 8.66 -2.94
N GLU A 133 12.39 7.47 -3.50
CA GLU A 133 11.05 7.01 -3.92
C GLU A 133 10.07 6.95 -2.74
N ILE A 134 10.51 6.39 -1.61
CA ILE A 134 9.70 6.35 -0.37
C ILE A 134 9.45 7.77 0.15
N SER A 135 10.46 8.64 0.12
CA SER A 135 10.31 10.04 0.53
C SER A 135 9.31 10.78 -0.35
N CYS A 136 9.37 10.58 -1.68
CA CYS A 136 8.40 11.15 -2.61
C CYS A 136 6.98 10.64 -2.36
N MET A 137 6.82 9.35 -2.05
CA MET A 137 5.53 8.77 -1.70
C MET A 137 4.96 9.41 -0.43
N LEU A 138 5.74 9.51 0.63
CA LEU A 138 5.31 10.10 1.90
C LEU A 138 4.98 11.59 1.75
N ILE A 139 5.84 12.36 1.09
CA ILE A 139 5.60 13.79 0.83
C ILE A 139 4.39 13.98 -0.07
N GLY A 140 4.21 13.10 -1.07
CA GLY A 140 3.02 13.11 -1.92
C GLY A 140 1.74 12.92 -1.12
N CYS A 141 1.69 11.93 -0.24
CA CYS A 141 0.55 11.71 0.66
C CYS A 141 0.30 12.95 1.56
N LEU A 142 1.35 13.47 2.20
CA LEU A 142 1.22 14.65 3.05
C LEU A 142 0.72 15.87 2.27
N THR A 143 1.19 16.06 1.04
CA THR A 143 0.76 17.16 0.16
C THR A 143 -0.73 17.06 -0.16
N VAL A 144 -1.21 15.86 -0.54
CA VAL A 144 -2.63 15.63 -0.85
C VAL A 144 -3.51 15.85 0.38
N TYR A 145 -3.13 15.28 1.54
CA TYR A 145 -3.89 15.50 2.77
C TYR A 145 -3.86 16.97 3.23
N SER A 146 -2.71 17.65 3.08
CA SER A 146 -2.62 19.08 3.39
C SER A 146 -3.53 19.90 2.48
N ALA A 147 -3.63 19.56 1.19
CA ALA A 147 -4.54 20.24 0.27
C ALA A 147 -6.02 20.04 0.66
N LEU A 148 -6.39 18.81 1.04
CA LEU A 148 -7.74 18.49 1.50
C LEU A 148 -8.09 19.28 2.77
N PHE A 149 -7.22 19.29 3.77
CA PHE A 149 -7.43 20.02 5.01
C PHE A 149 -7.45 21.54 4.78
N SER A 150 -6.55 22.04 3.92
CA SER A 150 -6.54 23.46 3.54
C SER A 150 -7.91 23.88 2.98
N THR A 151 -8.41 23.13 1.99
CA THR A 151 -9.72 23.38 1.37
C THR A 151 -10.84 23.37 2.42
N GLY A 152 -10.85 22.36 3.32
CA GLY A 152 -11.84 22.27 4.39
C GLY A 152 -11.78 23.48 5.34
N TYR A 153 -10.60 23.88 5.79
CA TYR A 153 -10.46 25.01 6.72
C TYR A 153 -10.80 26.37 6.07
N TRP A 154 -10.55 26.52 4.76
CA TRP A 154 -11.04 27.71 4.02
C TRP A 154 -12.56 27.78 3.99
N ILE A 155 -13.25 26.66 3.72
CA ILE A 155 -14.72 26.58 3.72
C ILE A 155 -15.29 26.89 5.10
N TYR A 156 -14.66 26.40 6.18
CA TYR A 156 -15.10 26.64 7.55
C TYR A 156 -14.65 27.97 8.13
N GLY A 157 -14.01 28.86 7.35
CA GLY A 157 -13.60 30.20 7.80
C GLY A 157 -12.44 30.23 8.80
N LYS A 158 -11.73 29.09 9.00
CA LYS A 158 -10.56 29.01 9.91
C LYS A 158 -9.28 29.44 9.17
N THR A 159 -9.17 30.73 8.85
CA THR A 159 -8.13 31.30 7.97
C THR A 159 -6.70 31.02 8.42
N GLY A 160 -6.40 31.09 9.74
CA GLY A 160 -5.05 30.83 10.25
C GLY A 160 -4.57 29.40 9.98
N THR A 161 -5.41 28.41 10.30
CA THR A 161 -5.09 26.99 10.04
C THR A 161 -5.09 26.68 8.55
N ALA A 162 -6.00 27.29 7.78
CA ALA A 162 -6.07 27.16 6.33
C ALA A 162 -4.76 27.61 5.65
N LEU A 163 -4.20 28.75 6.07
CA LEU A 163 -2.92 29.25 5.56
C LEU A 163 -1.76 28.30 5.82
N ILE A 164 -1.68 27.72 7.03
CA ILE A 164 -0.63 26.74 7.36
C ILE A 164 -0.67 25.56 6.39
N PHE A 165 -1.86 24.95 6.19
CA PHE A 165 -2.00 23.82 5.30
C PHE A 165 -1.81 24.20 3.82
N THR A 166 -2.16 25.43 3.42
CA THR A 166 -1.89 25.94 2.07
C THR A 166 -0.37 26.03 1.81
N VAL A 167 0.38 26.56 2.78
CA VAL A 167 1.85 26.65 2.68
C VAL A 167 2.47 25.26 2.64
N LEU A 168 2.03 24.31 3.48
CA LEU A 168 2.50 22.93 3.45
C LEU A 168 2.23 22.25 2.09
N THR A 169 1.05 22.48 1.51
CA THR A 169 0.71 21.98 0.18
C THR A 169 1.63 22.57 -0.89
N ALA A 170 1.88 23.86 -0.85
CA ALA A 170 2.77 24.53 -1.81
C ALA A 170 4.21 24.01 -1.71
N LEU A 171 4.74 23.88 -0.49
CA LEU A 171 6.10 23.38 -0.25
C LEU A 171 6.24 21.91 -0.69
N GLY A 172 5.28 21.06 -0.37
CA GLY A 172 5.26 19.67 -0.82
C GLY A 172 5.19 19.53 -2.33
N GLY A 173 4.33 20.33 -2.98
CA GLY A 173 4.24 20.38 -4.44
C GLY A 173 5.52 20.84 -5.12
N LEU A 174 6.17 21.88 -4.62
CA LEU A 174 7.46 22.36 -5.12
C LEU A 174 8.56 21.33 -4.95
N PHE A 175 8.60 20.63 -3.82
CA PHE A 175 9.56 19.55 -3.60
C PHE A 175 9.36 18.43 -4.61
N LEU A 176 8.13 17.93 -4.79
CA LEU A 176 7.82 16.87 -5.75
C LEU A 176 8.18 17.26 -7.18
N PHE A 177 7.87 18.51 -7.56
CA PHE A 177 8.23 19.04 -8.89
C PHE A 177 9.75 19.10 -9.10
N SER A 178 10.49 19.53 -8.08
CA SER A 178 11.96 19.58 -8.11
C SER A 178 12.58 18.17 -8.28
N VAL A 179 12.09 17.19 -7.52
CA VAL A 179 12.56 15.80 -7.62
C VAL A 179 12.19 15.18 -8.96
N TRP A 180 10.99 15.45 -9.47
CA TRP A 180 10.54 14.99 -10.79
C TRP A 180 11.48 15.45 -11.91
N ASN A 181 11.85 16.74 -11.90
CA ASN A 181 12.77 17.28 -12.89
C ASN A 181 14.16 16.62 -12.81
N LYS A 182 14.64 16.33 -11.60
CA LYS A 182 15.92 15.66 -11.41
C LYS A 182 15.90 14.22 -11.93
N LEU A 183 14.85 13.46 -11.62
CA LEU A 183 14.69 12.08 -12.08
C LEU A 183 14.61 12.00 -13.62
N LYS A 184 13.90 12.93 -14.24
CA LYS A 184 13.76 13.00 -15.71
C LYS A 184 15.09 13.31 -16.42
N THR A 185 15.97 14.08 -15.78
CA THR A 185 17.29 14.40 -16.32
C THR A 185 18.23 13.19 -16.25
N ASP A 186 18.13 12.37 -15.21
CA ASP A 186 18.94 11.16 -15.03
C ASP A 186 18.51 10.02 -15.99
N GLU A 187 17.27 10.01 -16.48
CA GLU A 187 16.81 9.05 -17.50
C GLU A 187 17.27 9.43 -18.92
N ALA A 188 17.57 10.70 -19.17
CA ALA A 188 17.96 11.22 -20.47
C ALA A 188 19.47 11.17 -20.75
N SER A 189 20.27 10.87 -19.73
CA SER A 189 21.73 10.69 -19.79
C SER A 189 22.14 9.23 -19.77
#